data_6aacbc0eced23bf5d15e11d918b8b2e3
#
_entry.id   6aacbc0eced23bf5d15e11d918b8b2e3
#
_cell.length_a   1.000
_cell.length_b   1.000
_cell.length_c   1.000
_cell.angle_alpha   90.00
_cell.angle_beta   90.00
_cell.angle_gamma   90.00
#
_symmetry.space_group_name_H-M   'P 1'
#
loop_
_entity.id
_entity.type
_entity.pdbx_description
1 polymer ?
#
loop_
_entity_poly.entity_id
_entity_poly.type
_entity_poly.pdbx_seq_one_letter_code
_entity_poly.pdbx_strand_id
1 'polypeptide(L)'
;MCIRDRHLIELMLFYGVITYIVIVVIFNLPFLMEKHHFSSGNSGLMISLFFLAITAPGFCLDKIVGLLKERTKAYSLLSMALGLLLIWIAPIEWLIIPGCILVGLGYGIIQPMLYDKTTQTALPQKTTLALAFVMMMNYLAILLYPFIVDFFQWVFHTQSQEFPFIFNLLITVVTLFWAYRRRHTFLFNDQLK
;
A
#
# COMPACT_ATOMS: atom_id res chain seq x y z
N MET A 1 -9.81 27.89 -1.48
CA MET A 1 -9.02 26.65 -1.22
C MET A 1 -7.54 27.01 -1.41
N CYS A 2 -6.75 26.99 -0.34
CA CYS A 2 -5.33 27.31 -0.40
C CYS A 2 -4.58 26.19 -1.11
N ILE A 3 -3.46 26.49 -1.83
CA ILE A 3 -2.60 25.46 -2.47
C ILE A 3 -2.20 24.36 -1.48
N ARG A 4 -2.01 24.74 -0.22
CA ARG A 4 -1.71 23.83 0.90
C ARG A 4 -2.83 22.85 1.21
N ASP A 5 -4.08 23.26 1.10
CA ASP A 5 -5.24 22.37 1.32
C ASP A 5 -5.32 21.31 0.20
N ARG A 6 -5.00 21.71 -1.04
CA ARG A 6 -4.96 20.78 -2.19
C ARG A 6 -3.89 19.70 -2.01
N HIS A 7 -2.69 20.07 -1.57
CA HIS A 7 -1.61 19.09 -1.32
C HIS A 7 -1.95 18.13 -0.19
N LEU A 8 -2.64 18.60 0.85
CA LEU A 8 -3.10 17.73 1.92
C LEU A 8 -4.13 16.70 1.41
N ILE A 9 -5.07 17.13 0.57
CA ILE A 9 -6.05 16.22 -0.05
C ILE A 9 -5.35 15.19 -0.95
N GLU A 10 -4.35 15.59 -1.74
CA GLU A 10 -3.56 14.67 -2.56
C GLU A 10 -2.86 13.60 -1.70
N LEU A 11 -2.28 13.98 -0.56
CA LEU A 11 -1.66 13.05 0.38
C LEU A 11 -2.68 12.09 1.02
N MET A 12 -3.83 12.62 1.44
CA MET A 12 -4.94 11.82 2.01
C MET A 12 -5.43 10.77 1.02
N LEU A 13 -5.74 11.17 -0.22
CA LEU A 13 -6.24 10.26 -1.24
C LEU A 13 -5.20 9.20 -1.62
N PHE A 14 -3.95 9.61 -1.79
CA PHE A 14 -2.87 8.68 -2.10
C PHE A 14 -2.68 7.65 -0.98
N TYR A 15 -2.70 8.10 0.29
CA TYR A 15 -2.58 7.19 1.42
C TYR A 15 -3.75 6.21 1.50
N GLY A 16 -4.97 6.68 1.25
CA GLY A 16 -6.15 5.82 1.16
C GLY A 16 -6.00 4.73 0.09
N VAL A 17 -5.51 5.09 -1.11
CA VAL A 17 -5.26 4.14 -2.21
C VAL A 17 -4.18 3.12 -1.82
N ILE A 18 -3.06 3.56 -1.25
CA ILE A 18 -1.98 2.65 -0.83
C ILE A 18 -2.45 1.68 0.25
N THR A 19 -3.21 2.17 1.24
CA THR A 19 -3.80 1.30 2.27
C THR A 19 -4.77 0.31 1.66
N TYR A 20 -5.64 0.75 0.76
CA TYR A 20 -6.58 -0.12 0.06
C TYR A 20 -5.87 -1.25 -0.68
N ILE A 21 -4.74 -0.97 -1.33
CA ILE A 21 -3.93 -1.98 -2.03
C ILE A 21 -3.42 -3.06 -1.07
N VAL A 22 -2.86 -2.68 0.07
CA VAL A 22 -2.18 -3.64 0.95
C VAL A 22 -3.12 -4.43 1.84
N ILE A 23 -4.30 -3.90 2.11
CA ILE A 23 -5.27 -4.53 3.03
C ILE A 23 -5.78 -5.89 2.50
N VAL A 24 -5.66 -6.15 1.19
CA VAL A 24 -5.96 -7.44 0.57
C VAL A 24 -5.21 -8.60 1.22
N VAL A 25 -3.96 -8.38 1.62
CA VAL A 25 -3.14 -9.41 2.27
C VAL A 25 -3.77 -9.82 3.61
N ILE A 26 -4.31 -8.87 4.36
CA ILE A 26 -4.90 -9.16 5.68
C ILE A 26 -6.27 -9.82 5.54
N PHE A 27 -7.12 -9.31 4.66
CA PHE A 27 -8.51 -9.79 4.56
C PHE A 27 -8.68 -11.01 3.66
N ASN A 28 -7.92 -11.13 2.57
CA ASN A 28 -8.18 -12.14 1.55
C ASN A 28 -7.12 -13.25 1.46
N LEU A 29 -5.95 -13.10 2.10
CA LEU A 29 -4.91 -14.13 2.05
C LEU A 29 -5.38 -15.48 2.64
N PRO A 30 -6.08 -15.53 3.80
CA PRO A 30 -6.55 -16.80 4.34
C PRO A 30 -7.49 -17.54 3.38
N PHE A 31 -8.39 -16.82 2.71
CA PHE A 31 -9.34 -17.40 1.73
C PHE A 31 -8.65 -17.87 0.45
N LEU A 32 -7.62 -17.14 0.00
CA LEU A 32 -6.80 -17.57 -1.14
C LEU A 32 -6.06 -18.87 -0.83
N MET A 33 -5.48 -18.97 0.37
CA MET A 33 -4.77 -20.18 0.82
C MET A 33 -5.71 -21.38 0.93
N GLU A 34 -6.90 -21.19 1.47
CA GLU A 34 -7.93 -22.22 1.54
C GLU A 34 -8.32 -22.72 0.14
N LYS A 35 -8.53 -21.83 -0.82
CA LYS A 35 -8.84 -22.19 -2.21
C LYS A 35 -7.77 -23.08 -2.84
N HIS A 36 -6.50 -22.80 -2.56
CA HIS A 36 -5.37 -23.59 -3.09
C HIS A 36 -5.06 -24.83 -2.25
N HIS A 37 -5.91 -25.18 -1.26
CA HIS A 37 -5.70 -26.30 -0.33
C HIS A 37 -4.39 -26.19 0.48
N PHE A 38 -3.91 -24.96 0.70
CA PHE A 38 -2.77 -24.68 1.57
C PHE A 38 -3.22 -24.66 3.05
N SER A 39 -2.27 -24.82 3.96
CA SER A 39 -2.59 -24.78 5.38
C SER A 39 -3.07 -23.38 5.82
N SER A 40 -4.33 -23.25 6.19
CA SER A 40 -4.90 -22.00 6.69
C SER A 40 -4.21 -21.49 7.97
N GLY A 41 -3.63 -22.39 8.77
CA GLY A 41 -2.85 -22.04 9.95
C GLY A 41 -1.58 -21.23 9.63
N ASN A 42 -1.01 -21.41 8.44
CA ASN A 42 0.17 -20.68 8.00
C ASN A 42 -0.14 -19.25 7.51
N SER A 43 -1.40 -18.92 7.25
CA SER A 43 -1.80 -17.56 6.88
C SER A 43 -1.46 -16.54 7.97
N GLY A 44 -1.62 -16.92 9.24
CA GLY A 44 -1.24 -16.08 10.38
C GLY A 44 0.27 -15.77 10.42
N LEU A 45 1.11 -16.76 10.12
CA LEU A 45 2.55 -16.57 10.01
C LEU A 45 2.91 -15.62 8.86
N MET A 46 2.29 -15.80 7.69
CA MET A 46 2.53 -14.95 6.52
C MET A 46 2.08 -13.50 6.76
N ILE A 47 0.93 -13.29 7.40
CA ILE A 47 0.47 -11.97 7.83
C ILE A 47 1.41 -11.37 8.88
N SER A 48 1.93 -12.17 9.80
CA SER A 48 2.93 -11.70 10.78
C SER A 48 4.22 -11.25 10.10
N LEU A 49 4.71 -12.00 9.10
CA LEU A 49 5.89 -11.62 8.30
C LEU A 49 5.61 -10.35 7.47
N PHE A 50 4.40 -10.19 6.95
CA PHE A 50 3.99 -8.95 6.29
C PHE A 50 4.07 -7.74 7.25
N PHE A 51 3.57 -7.82 8.48
CA PHE A 51 3.69 -6.75 9.46
C PHE A 51 5.14 -6.50 9.89
N LEU A 52 5.94 -7.55 10.05
CA LEU A 52 7.38 -7.41 10.32
C LEU A 52 8.08 -6.68 9.17
N ALA A 53 7.74 -7.00 7.92
CA ALA A 53 8.27 -6.34 6.74
C ALA A 53 7.84 -4.86 6.63
N ILE A 54 6.67 -4.48 7.14
CA ILE A 54 6.25 -3.07 7.23
C ILE A 54 7.14 -2.29 8.19
N THR A 55 7.53 -2.88 9.31
CA THR A 55 8.34 -2.19 10.33
C THR A 55 9.82 -2.13 9.98
N ALA A 56 10.34 -3.10 9.23
CA ALA A 56 11.77 -3.22 8.93
C ALA A 56 12.36 -1.98 8.22
N PRO A 57 11.73 -1.37 7.20
CA PRO A 57 12.25 -0.16 6.55
C PRO A 57 12.40 1.03 7.49
N GLY A 58 11.62 1.12 8.58
CA GLY A 58 11.69 2.20 9.55
C GLY A 58 13.09 2.37 10.17
N PHE A 59 13.86 1.30 10.30
CA PHE A 59 15.23 1.34 10.85
C PHE A 59 16.27 1.89 9.86
N CYS A 60 15.97 1.88 8.56
CA CYS A 60 16.91 2.25 7.51
C CYS A 60 16.31 3.27 6.52
N LEU A 61 15.23 3.94 6.88
CA LEU A 61 14.46 4.79 5.97
C LEU A 61 15.32 5.89 5.34
N ASP A 62 16.14 6.59 6.13
CA ASP A 62 17.00 7.67 5.64
C ASP A 62 17.99 7.19 4.58
N LYS A 63 18.56 5.99 4.77
CA LYS A 63 19.48 5.38 3.81
C LYS A 63 18.74 5.00 2.52
N ILE A 64 17.54 4.43 2.63
CA ILE A 64 16.72 4.02 1.49
C ILE A 64 16.30 5.26 0.68
N VAL A 65 15.79 6.29 1.35
CA VAL A 65 15.38 7.55 0.71
C VAL A 65 16.58 8.27 0.11
N GLY A 66 17.71 8.30 0.81
CA GLY A 66 18.96 8.89 0.31
C GLY A 66 19.50 8.21 -0.96
N LEU A 67 19.35 6.88 -1.07
CA LEU A 67 19.77 6.09 -2.22
C LEU A 67 18.80 6.24 -3.42
N LEU A 68 17.50 6.11 -3.16
CA LEU A 68 16.47 6.07 -4.20
C LEU A 68 15.96 7.45 -4.62
N LYS A 69 16.11 8.46 -3.74
CA LYS A 69 15.72 9.86 -3.99
C LYS A 69 14.28 9.99 -4.52
N GLU A 70 14.10 10.68 -5.63
CA GLU A 70 12.79 10.94 -6.27
C GLU A 70 12.03 9.67 -6.69
N ARG A 71 12.71 8.52 -6.76
CA ARG A 71 12.12 7.26 -7.24
C ARG A 71 11.65 6.35 -6.09
N THR A 72 11.82 6.75 -4.84
CA THR A 72 11.52 5.90 -3.68
C THR A 72 10.09 5.37 -3.71
N LYS A 73 9.09 6.23 -3.94
CA LYS A 73 7.68 5.81 -4.01
C LYS A 73 7.41 4.90 -5.21
N ALA A 74 8.04 5.15 -6.35
CA ALA A 74 7.90 4.29 -7.53
C ALA A 74 8.48 2.90 -7.29
N TYR A 75 9.65 2.78 -6.69
CA TYR A 75 10.25 1.48 -6.34
C TYR A 75 9.45 0.75 -5.25
N SER A 76 8.90 1.49 -4.28
CA SER A 76 8.02 0.91 -3.26
C SER A 76 6.74 0.35 -3.87
N LEU A 77 6.11 1.08 -4.79
CA LEU A 77 4.94 0.59 -5.55
C LEU A 77 5.29 -0.61 -6.44
N LEU A 78 6.48 -0.61 -7.04
CA LEU A 78 6.97 -1.75 -7.81
C LEU A 78 7.15 -2.99 -6.93
N SER A 79 7.71 -2.82 -5.73
CA SER A 79 7.82 -3.90 -4.73
C SER A 79 6.45 -4.46 -4.36
N MET A 80 5.46 -3.58 -4.13
CA MET A 80 4.08 -4.00 -3.84
C MET A 80 3.45 -4.76 -5.01
N ALA A 81 3.62 -4.26 -6.25
CA ALA A 81 3.10 -4.93 -7.45
C ALA A 81 3.72 -6.31 -7.66
N LEU A 82 5.04 -6.43 -7.51
CA LEU A 82 5.74 -7.72 -7.59
C LEU A 82 5.30 -8.67 -6.47
N GLY A 83 5.11 -8.16 -5.25
CA GLY A 83 4.62 -8.96 -4.13
C GLY A 83 3.21 -9.49 -4.35
N LEU A 84 2.28 -8.64 -4.81
CA LEU A 84 0.92 -9.06 -5.14
C LEU A 84 0.88 -10.05 -6.32
N LEU A 85 1.73 -9.85 -7.33
CA LEU A 85 1.88 -10.78 -8.44
C LEU A 85 2.35 -12.15 -7.95
N LEU A 86 3.38 -12.19 -7.09
CA LEU A 86 3.87 -13.45 -6.52
C LEU A 86 2.80 -14.17 -5.71
N ILE A 87 2.01 -13.46 -4.90
CA ILE A 87 0.91 -14.06 -4.13
C ILE A 87 -0.15 -14.64 -5.07
N TRP A 88 -0.52 -13.91 -6.13
CA TRP A 88 -1.55 -14.35 -7.07
C TRP A 88 -1.14 -15.59 -7.86
N ILE A 89 0.10 -15.62 -8.39
CA ILE A 89 0.57 -16.74 -9.24
C ILE A 89 1.17 -17.89 -8.45
N ALA A 90 1.17 -17.85 -7.10
CA ALA A 90 1.88 -18.81 -6.26
C ALA A 90 1.38 -20.26 -6.47
N PRO A 91 2.15 -21.13 -7.13
CA PRO A 91 1.81 -22.54 -7.28
C PRO A 91 2.08 -23.37 -6.02
N ILE A 92 2.84 -22.82 -5.10
CA ILE A 92 3.26 -23.45 -3.84
C ILE A 92 3.16 -22.43 -2.71
N GLU A 93 2.79 -22.91 -1.52
CA GLU A 93 2.58 -22.09 -0.33
C GLU A 93 3.78 -21.19 0.02
N TRP A 94 5.00 -21.72 -0.08
CA TRP A 94 6.23 -21.01 0.28
C TRP A 94 6.52 -19.78 -0.60
N LEU A 95 5.93 -19.67 -1.78
CA LEU A 95 6.09 -18.51 -2.67
C LEU A 95 5.27 -17.31 -2.20
N ILE A 96 4.25 -17.52 -1.37
CA ILE A 96 3.44 -16.46 -0.77
C ILE A 96 4.26 -15.64 0.23
N ILE A 97 5.20 -16.28 0.94
CA ILE A 97 6.05 -15.61 1.93
C ILE A 97 6.83 -14.41 1.34
N PRO A 98 7.66 -14.59 0.31
CA PRO A 98 8.36 -13.44 -0.29
C PRO A 98 7.38 -12.44 -0.90
N GLY A 99 6.21 -12.86 -1.39
CA GLY A 99 5.15 -11.96 -1.82
C GLY A 99 4.67 -11.04 -0.70
N CYS A 100 4.34 -11.59 0.46
CA CYS A 100 3.94 -10.83 1.64
C CYS A 100 5.04 -9.88 2.13
N ILE A 101 6.29 -10.34 2.14
CA ILE A 101 7.44 -9.50 2.52
C ILE A 101 7.60 -8.32 1.56
N LEU A 102 7.51 -8.54 0.25
CA LEU A 102 7.65 -7.47 -0.76
C LEU A 102 6.53 -6.43 -0.65
N VAL A 103 5.29 -6.86 -0.42
CA VAL A 103 4.17 -5.93 -0.19
C VAL A 103 4.41 -5.13 1.08
N GLY A 104 4.80 -5.79 2.18
CA GLY A 104 5.08 -5.14 3.46
C GLY A 104 6.22 -4.12 3.37
N LEU A 105 7.34 -4.47 2.73
CA LEU A 105 8.47 -3.55 2.53
C LEU A 105 8.06 -2.32 1.72
N GLY A 106 7.30 -2.50 0.63
CA GLY A 106 6.82 -1.38 -0.18
C GLY A 106 5.93 -0.42 0.63
N TYR A 107 4.99 -0.94 1.39
CA TYR A 107 4.12 -0.13 2.24
C TYR A 107 4.88 0.54 3.38
N GLY A 108 5.79 -0.19 4.03
CA GLY A 108 6.59 0.27 5.16
C GLY A 108 7.55 1.42 4.81
N ILE A 109 7.88 1.62 3.52
CA ILE A 109 8.63 2.78 3.04
C ILE A 109 7.69 3.96 2.79
N ILE A 110 6.57 3.74 2.12
CA ILE A 110 5.66 4.83 1.70
C ILE A 110 4.98 5.48 2.91
N GLN A 111 4.54 4.70 3.89
CA GLN A 111 3.76 5.18 5.02
C GLN A 111 4.49 6.27 5.83
N PRO A 112 5.71 6.08 6.34
CA PRO A 112 6.40 7.13 7.09
C PRO A 112 6.76 8.34 6.22
N MET A 113 7.06 8.14 4.93
CA MET A 113 7.30 9.26 4.01
C MET A 113 6.06 10.14 3.82
N LEU A 114 4.87 9.54 3.80
CA LEU A 114 3.62 10.31 3.72
C LEU A 114 3.35 11.11 5.00
N TYR A 115 3.64 10.53 6.15
CA TYR A 115 3.52 11.25 7.42
C TYR A 115 4.50 12.41 7.51
N ASP A 116 5.76 12.19 7.16
CA ASP A 116 6.76 13.26 7.13
C ASP A 116 6.35 14.38 6.18
N LYS A 117 5.94 14.05 4.96
CA LYS A 117 5.47 15.05 3.98
C LYS A 117 4.21 15.78 4.43
N THR A 118 3.33 15.13 5.19
CA THR A 118 2.16 15.76 5.79
C THR A 118 2.58 16.80 6.84
N THR A 119 3.53 16.46 7.70
CA THR A 119 4.04 17.40 8.71
C THR A 119 4.71 18.62 8.10
N GLN A 120 5.49 18.43 7.03
CA GLN A 120 6.15 19.53 6.30
C GLN A 120 5.14 20.42 5.55
N THR A 121 4.03 19.87 5.10
CA THR A 121 2.99 20.61 4.35
C THR A 121 2.06 21.37 5.28
N ALA A 122 1.76 20.81 6.45
CA ALA A 122 0.84 21.43 7.40
C ALA A 122 1.43 22.70 8.05
N LEU A 123 0.56 23.60 8.46
CA LEU A 123 0.97 24.72 9.33
C LEU A 123 1.41 24.16 10.70
N PRO A 124 2.47 24.68 11.34
CA PRO A 124 2.95 24.15 12.62
C PRO A 124 1.85 23.99 13.68
N GLN A 125 0.92 24.93 13.74
CA GLN A 125 -0.22 24.89 14.67
C GLN A 125 -1.31 23.88 14.31
N LYS A 126 -1.32 23.34 13.05
CA LYS A 126 -2.34 22.43 12.53
C LYS A 126 -1.77 21.07 12.13
N THR A 127 -0.50 20.79 12.45
CA THR A 127 0.18 19.54 12.05
C THR A 127 -0.52 18.30 12.60
N THR A 128 -0.91 18.32 13.87
CA THR A 128 -1.65 17.22 14.50
C THR A 128 -2.98 16.95 13.81
N LEU A 129 -3.71 18.03 13.46
CA LEU A 129 -4.97 17.90 12.75
C LEU A 129 -4.79 17.34 11.33
N ALA A 130 -3.76 17.79 10.61
CA ALA A 130 -3.43 17.29 9.28
C ALA A 130 -3.08 15.79 9.31
N LEU A 131 -2.26 15.36 10.28
CA LEU A 131 -1.96 13.95 10.50
C LEU A 131 -3.21 13.13 10.84
N ALA A 132 -4.10 13.67 11.70
CA ALA A 132 -5.36 13.01 12.03
C ALA A 132 -6.23 12.78 10.79
N PHE A 133 -6.33 13.76 9.88
CA PHE A 133 -7.06 13.59 8.63
C PHE A 133 -6.42 12.54 7.70
N VAL A 134 -5.09 12.52 7.59
CA VAL A 134 -4.40 11.51 6.78
C VAL A 134 -4.63 10.11 7.37
N MET A 135 -4.54 9.96 8.70
CA MET A 135 -4.82 8.69 9.38
C MET A 135 -6.30 8.28 9.25
N MET A 136 -7.23 9.24 9.27
CA MET A 136 -8.65 8.94 9.03
C MET A 136 -8.87 8.29 7.67
N MET A 137 -8.16 8.73 6.62
CA MET A 137 -8.24 8.11 5.30
C MET A 137 -7.73 6.66 5.28
N ASN A 138 -6.73 6.34 6.10
CA ASN A 138 -6.29 4.96 6.28
C ASN A 138 -7.42 4.07 6.83
N TYR A 139 -8.06 4.50 7.92
CA TYR A 139 -9.17 3.73 8.52
C TYR A 139 -10.39 3.67 7.62
N LEU A 140 -10.66 4.75 6.86
CA LEU A 140 -11.74 4.76 5.88
C LEU A 140 -11.49 3.77 4.75
N ALA A 141 -10.25 3.68 4.25
CA ALA A 141 -9.87 2.69 3.24
C ALA A 141 -10.04 1.25 3.74
N ILE A 142 -9.66 0.98 5.00
CA ILE A 142 -9.86 -0.34 5.65
C ILE A 142 -11.35 -0.66 5.76
N LEU A 143 -12.16 0.29 6.22
CA LEU A 143 -13.61 0.11 6.39
C LEU A 143 -14.32 -0.12 5.05
N LEU A 144 -13.94 0.61 4.01
CA LEU A 144 -14.59 0.53 2.71
C LEU A 144 -14.11 -0.65 1.87
N TYR A 145 -12.96 -1.24 2.21
CA TYR A 145 -12.35 -2.31 1.43
C TYR A 145 -13.30 -3.46 1.08
N PRO A 146 -13.97 -4.14 2.05
CA PRO A 146 -14.84 -5.26 1.74
C PRO A 146 -16.01 -4.84 0.83
N PHE A 147 -16.62 -3.69 1.08
CA PHE A 147 -17.75 -3.20 0.28
C PHE A 147 -17.35 -2.91 -1.17
N ILE A 148 -16.15 -2.37 -1.39
CA ILE A 148 -15.63 -2.11 -2.73
C ILE A 148 -15.34 -3.42 -3.45
N VAL A 149 -14.71 -4.38 -2.78
CA VAL A 149 -14.43 -5.71 -3.35
C VAL A 149 -15.71 -6.41 -3.73
N ASP A 150 -16.68 -6.47 -2.82
CA ASP A 150 -17.98 -7.13 -3.05
C ASP A 150 -18.74 -6.47 -4.21
N PHE A 151 -18.74 -5.12 -4.26
CA PHE A 151 -19.36 -4.39 -5.36
C PHE A 151 -18.75 -4.76 -6.72
N PHE A 152 -17.42 -4.79 -6.83
CA PHE A 152 -16.76 -5.14 -8.08
C PHE A 152 -16.90 -6.64 -8.41
N GLN A 153 -16.90 -7.53 -7.43
CA GLN A 153 -17.20 -8.95 -7.65
C GLN A 153 -18.63 -9.13 -8.20
N TRP A 154 -19.58 -8.36 -7.69
CA TRP A 154 -20.96 -8.36 -8.21
C TRP A 154 -21.02 -7.83 -9.65
N VAL A 155 -20.35 -6.70 -9.95
CA VAL A 155 -20.32 -6.11 -11.31
C VAL A 155 -19.69 -7.05 -12.33
N PHE A 156 -18.61 -7.75 -11.97
CA PHE A 156 -17.90 -8.68 -12.85
C PHE A 156 -18.45 -10.11 -12.79
N HIS A 157 -19.55 -10.33 -12.05
CA HIS A 157 -20.17 -11.64 -11.86
C HIS A 157 -19.18 -12.74 -11.46
N THR A 158 -18.21 -12.43 -10.60
CA THR A 158 -17.17 -13.36 -10.14
C THR A 158 -17.19 -13.50 -8.62
N GLN A 159 -17.01 -14.73 -8.12
CA GLN A 159 -16.82 -15.02 -6.69
C GLN A 159 -15.44 -15.63 -6.43
N SER A 160 -14.49 -15.43 -7.37
CA SER A 160 -13.16 -15.99 -7.22
C SER A 160 -12.40 -15.32 -6.08
N GLN A 161 -11.76 -16.13 -5.23
CA GLN A 161 -10.89 -15.65 -4.14
C GLN A 161 -9.58 -15.01 -4.67
N GLU A 162 -9.27 -15.18 -5.93
CA GLU A 162 -8.14 -14.52 -6.59
C GLU A 162 -8.47 -13.10 -7.06
N PHE A 163 -9.76 -12.82 -7.30
CA PHE A 163 -10.21 -11.55 -7.84
C PHE A 163 -9.70 -10.33 -7.04
N PRO A 164 -9.76 -10.32 -5.69
CA PRO A 164 -9.26 -9.20 -4.91
C PRO A 164 -7.76 -8.92 -5.15
N PHE A 165 -6.94 -9.97 -5.33
CA PHE A 165 -5.50 -9.82 -5.61
C PHE A 165 -5.24 -9.26 -6.99
N ILE A 166 -5.95 -9.76 -8.02
CA ILE A 166 -5.86 -9.24 -9.40
C ILE A 166 -6.29 -7.78 -9.44
N PHE A 167 -7.41 -7.46 -8.80
CA PHE A 167 -7.96 -6.10 -8.76
C PHE A 167 -6.99 -5.12 -8.08
N ASN A 168 -6.43 -5.49 -6.92
CA ASN A 168 -5.44 -4.66 -6.24
C ASN A 168 -4.11 -4.58 -7.01
N LEU A 169 -3.70 -5.63 -7.71
CA LEU A 169 -2.54 -5.60 -8.60
C LEU A 169 -2.75 -4.58 -9.74
N LEU A 170 -3.93 -4.56 -10.36
CA LEU A 170 -4.27 -3.58 -11.41
C LEU A 170 -4.22 -2.14 -10.86
N ILE A 171 -4.81 -1.88 -9.69
CA ILE A 171 -4.75 -0.58 -9.03
C ILE A 171 -3.30 -0.19 -8.76
N THR A 172 -2.47 -1.13 -8.28
CA THR A 172 -1.06 -0.88 -7.99
C THR A 172 -0.29 -0.52 -9.25
N VAL A 173 -0.50 -1.24 -10.36
CA VAL A 173 0.15 -0.96 -11.65
C VAL A 173 -0.26 0.40 -12.20
N VAL A 174 -1.55 0.75 -12.12
CA VAL A 174 -2.04 2.09 -12.53
C VAL A 174 -1.42 3.18 -11.67
N THR A 175 -1.36 2.97 -10.34
CA THR A 175 -0.75 3.91 -9.40
C THR A 175 0.75 4.05 -9.63
N LEU A 176 1.45 2.94 -9.92
CA LEU A 176 2.87 2.93 -10.28
C LEU A 176 3.13 3.73 -11.57
N PHE A 177 2.33 3.50 -12.62
CA PHE A 177 2.45 4.24 -13.85
C PHE A 177 2.20 5.74 -13.65
N TRP A 178 1.20 6.08 -12.86
CA TRP A 178 0.91 7.47 -12.49
C TRP A 178 2.06 8.11 -11.69
N ALA A 179 2.62 7.40 -10.71
CA ALA A 179 3.76 7.83 -9.92
C ALA A 179 5.01 8.05 -10.80
N TYR A 180 5.30 7.11 -11.71
CA TYR A 180 6.43 7.23 -12.63
C TYR A 180 6.29 8.44 -13.57
N ARG A 181 5.10 8.67 -14.10
CA ARG A 181 4.82 9.78 -15.02
C ARG A 181 4.85 11.15 -14.32
N ARG A 182 4.43 11.20 -13.06
CA ARG A 182 4.36 12.43 -12.26
C ARG A 182 5.45 12.53 -11.17
N ARG A 183 6.59 11.90 -11.36
CA ARG A 183 7.69 11.85 -10.38
C ARG A 183 8.20 13.23 -9.91
N HIS A 184 8.02 14.29 -10.71
CA HIS A 184 8.44 15.66 -10.37
C HIS A 184 7.33 16.50 -9.70
N THR A 185 6.13 15.92 -9.49
CA THR A 185 5.05 16.63 -8.78
C THR A 185 5.26 16.56 -7.27
N PHE A 186 4.57 17.45 -6.55
CA PHE A 186 4.64 17.52 -5.09
C PHE A 186 4.51 16.16 -4.42
N LEU A 187 3.54 15.32 -4.84
CA LEU A 187 3.26 14.03 -4.22
C LEU A 187 4.42 13.03 -4.33
N PHE A 188 5.14 13.03 -5.46
CA PHE A 188 6.16 12.03 -5.78
C PHE A 188 7.60 12.57 -5.69
N ASN A 189 7.78 13.88 -5.61
CA ASN A 189 9.09 14.49 -5.40
C ASN A 189 9.46 14.39 -3.91
N ASP A 190 10.38 13.50 -3.59
CA ASP A 190 10.86 13.23 -2.23
C ASP A 190 12.25 13.83 -1.97
N GLN A 191 12.68 14.85 -2.73
CA GLN A 191 13.87 15.61 -2.40
C GLN A 191 13.64 16.33 -1.07
N LEU A 192 14.29 15.82 -0.04
CA LEU A 192 14.45 16.53 1.23
C LEU A 192 15.20 17.82 0.95
N LYS A 193 14.53 18.96 1.12
CA LYS A 193 15.19 20.27 1.18
C LYS A 193 15.83 20.46 2.54
#